data_e462f64010143276e862365852d74726
#
_entry.id   e462f64010143276e862365852d74726
#
_cell.length_a   1.000
_cell.length_b   1.000
_cell.length_c   1.000
_cell.angle_alpha   90.00
_cell.angle_beta   90.00
_cell.angle_gamma   90.00
#
_symmetry.space_group_name_H-M   'P 1'
#
loop_
_entity.id
_entity.type
_entity.pdbx_description
1 polymer ?
#
loop_
_entity_poly.entity_id
_entity_poly.type
_entity_poly.pdbx_seq_one_letter_code
_entity_poly.pdbx_strand_id
1 'polypeptide(L)'
;MTDLTPREIVSELDRFIIGQKDAKRAVAVALRSRWRRKQLTDDLRDEVYPKNILMIGPTGVGKTEISRRLAKLARAPFIKVEATKFTEVGYVGRDVEQIVRDLVDAAINDTREYMREDVKAKAQKAAEDRVLDAIAGTDARDSTREMFRKKLISGELDETEIELDVTDTSNPMSMFDIPGQPGSQMGMMNIGDIFGKAMGCLLYTSDAADELTS
;
A
#
# COMPACT_ATOMS: atom_id res chain seq x y z
N MET A 1 8.05 -12.14 4.17
CA MET A 1 9.30 -11.91 4.94
C MET A 1 10.45 -12.52 4.17
N THR A 2 11.48 -11.77 3.87
CA THR A 2 12.63 -12.22 3.06
C THR A 2 13.49 -13.23 3.84
N ASP A 3 13.84 -14.32 3.17
CA ASP A 3 14.71 -15.38 3.73
C ASP A 3 16.20 -14.98 3.65
N LEU A 4 16.48 -13.71 3.90
CA LEU A 4 17.84 -13.18 3.84
C LEU A 4 18.69 -13.65 5.02
N THR A 5 19.93 -14.00 4.73
CA THR A 5 20.93 -14.25 5.76
C THR A 5 21.38 -12.94 6.41
N PRO A 6 21.96 -12.97 7.63
CA PRO A 6 22.48 -11.75 8.25
C PRO A 6 23.52 -11.02 7.41
N ARG A 7 24.32 -11.73 6.60
CA ARG A 7 25.30 -11.11 5.69
C ARG A 7 24.63 -10.35 4.56
N GLU A 8 23.58 -10.90 3.96
CA GLU A 8 22.80 -10.24 2.91
C GLU A 8 22.07 -9.03 3.46
N ILE A 9 21.50 -9.11 4.66
CA ILE A 9 20.88 -7.97 5.33
C ILE A 9 21.88 -6.83 5.54
N VAL A 10 23.11 -7.15 6.00
CA VAL A 10 24.17 -6.14 6.15
C VAL A 10 24.55 -5.55 4.80
N SER A 11 24.69 -6.36 3.76
CA SER A 11 24.99 -5.90 2.40
C SER A 11 23.93 -4.93 1.87
N GLU A 12 22.65 -5.23 2.09
CA GLU A 12 21.55 -4.30 1.72
C GLU A 12 21.59 -2.99 2.52
N LEU A 13 21.92 -3.06 3.80
CA LEU A 13 22.07 -1.86 4.62
C LEU A 13 23.30 -1.02 4.21
N ASP A 14 24.39 -1.66 3.75
CA ASP A 14 25.62 -1.00 3.29
C ASP A 14 25.37 -0.08 2.07
N ARG A 15 24.36 -0.37 1.27
CA ARG A 15 23.96 0.46 0.12
C ARG A 15 23.50 1.86 0.51
N PHE A 16 22.99 2.03 1.73
CA PHE A 16 22.34 3.26 2.19
C PHE A 16 22.99 3.89 3.42
N ILE A 17 23.73 3.12 4.18
CA ILE A 17 24.29 3.54 5.47
C ILE A 17 25.80 3.35 5.45
N ILE A 18 26.53 4.44 5.56
CA ILE A 18 27.97 4.44 5.58
C ILE A 18 28.45 4.14 7.01
N GLY A 19 29.43 3.24 7.14
CA GLY A 19 29.97 2.88 8.44
C GLY A 19 29.01 2.01 9.29
N GLN A 20 29.04 2.19 10.60
CA GLN A 20 28.17 1.53 11.60
C GLN A 20 28.14 -0.03 11.49
N LYS A 21 29.28 -0.66 11.25
CA LYS A 21 29.39 -2.10 10.97
C LYS A 21 28.80 -2.97 12.07
N ASP A 22 29.10 -2.67 13.33
CA ASP A 22 28.61 -3.46 14.48
C ASP A 22 27.11 -3.30 14.67
N ALA A 23 26.58 -2.08 14.53
CA ALA A 23 25.16 -1.83 14.62
C ALA A 23 24.40 -2.57 13.51
N LYS A 24 24.86 -2.50 12.26
CA LYS A 24 24.26 -3.23 11.13
C LYS A 24 24.26 -4.73 11.34
N ARG A 25 25.37 -5.29 11.86
CA ARG A 25 25.45 -6.71 12.18
C ARG A 25 24.48 -7.10 13.30
N ALA A 26 24.41 -6.33 14.36
CA ALA A 26 23.52 -6.60 15.49
C ALA A 26 22.05 -6.60 15.07
N VAL A 27 21.62 -5.59 14.29
CA VAL A 27 20.24 -5.51 13.80
C VAL A 27 19.91 -6.60 12.78
N ALA A 28 20.87 -6.99 11.93
CA ALA A 28 20.72 -8.10 10.98
C ALA A 28 20.50 -9.44 11.69
N VAL A 29 21.27 -9.71 12.75
CA VAL A 29 21.10 -10.90 13.59
C VAL A 29 19.75 -10.89 14.30
N ALA A 30 19.32 -9.74 14.83
CA ALA A 30 18.03 -9.61 15.50
C ALA A 30 16.86 -9.85 14.54
N LEU A 31 16.93 -9.31 13.30
CA LEU A 31 15.92 -9.54 12.28
C LEU A 31 15.85 -11.03 11.90
N ARG A 32 17.01 -11.69 11.70
CA ARG A 32 17.05 -13.12 11.40
C ARG A 32 16.51 -13.97 12.54
N SER A 33 16.77 -13.60 13.79
CA SER A 33 16.21 -14.29 14.96
C SER A 33 14.69 -14.19 15.01
N ARG A 34 14.11 -13.02 14.67
CA ARG A 34 12.65 -12.85 14.52
C ARG A 34 12.08 -13.74 13.41
N TRP A 35 12.78 -13.84 12.29
CA TRP A 35 12.34 -14.72 11.21
C TRP A 35 12.37 -16.19 11.65
N ARG A 36 13.44 -16.65 12.32
CA ARG A 36 13.55 -18.01 12.84
C ARG A 36 12.42 -18.33 13.83
N ARG A 37 12.10 -17.38 14.72
CA ARG A 37 10.98 -17.54 15.67
C ARG A 37 9.65 -17.81 14.97
N LYS A 38 9.40 -17.19 13.82
CA LYS A 38 8.17 -17.43 13.03
C LYS A 38 8.09 -18.83 12.40
N GLN A 39 9.21 -19.54 12.33
CA GLN A 39 9.26 -20.91 11.82
C GLN A 39 9.06 -21.97 12.94
N LEU A 40 9.02 -21.55 14.19
CA LEU A 40 8.76 -22.44 15.31
C LEU A 40 7.29 -22.83 15.37
N THR A 41 7.02 -24.01 15.95
CA THR A 41 5.67 -24.40 16.36
C THR A 41 5.10 -23.45 17.40
N ASP A 42 3.79 -23.40 17.53
CA ASP A 42 3.11 -22.44 18.40
C ASP A 42 3.61 -22.54 19.86
N ASP A 43 3.75 -23.74 20.40
CA ASP A 43 4.24 -23.99 21.76
C ASP A 43 5.63 -23.39 22.02
N LEU A 44 6.59 -23.63 21.11
CA LEU A 44 7.94 -23.08 21.23
C LEU A 44 8.01 -21.58 20.93
N ARG A 45 7.11 -21.09 20.08
CA ARG A 45 7.07 -19.67 19.72
C ARG A 45 6.65 -18.79 20.88
N ASP A 46 5.81 -19.30 21.78
CA ASP A 46 5.35 -18.57 22.97
C ASP A 46 6.44 -18.51 24.06
N GLU A 47 7.33 -19.48 24.12
CA GLU A 47 8.49 -19.45 25.02
C GLU A 47 9.63 -18.53 24.53
N VAL A 48 9.75 -18.32 23.21
CA VAL A 48 10.83 -17.52 22.63
C VAL A 48 10.36 -16.10 22.38
N TYR A 49 10.59 -15.19 23.33
CA TYR A 49 10.22 -13.79 23.18
C TYR A 49 11.09 -13.04 22.14
N PRO A 50 10.50 -12.22 21.26
CA PRO A 50 11.26 -11.34 20.36
C PRO A 50 11.95 -10.26 21.18
N LYS A 51 13.27 -10.08 20.97
CA LYS A 51 14.04 -9.02 21.64
C LYS A 51 13.80 -7.67 20.95
N ASN A 52 13.56 -6.64 21.72
CA ASN A 52 13.57 -5.27 21.24
C ASN A 52 15.00 -4.79 21.04
N ILE A 53 15.19 -3.85 20.10
CA ILE A 53 16.50 -3.29 19.79
C ILE A 53 16.56 -1.88 20.37
N LEU A 54 17.51 -1.64 21.27
CA LEU A 54 17.83 -0.31 21.76
C LEU A 54 19.05 0.22 20.98
N MET A 55 18.89 1.38 20.32
CA MET A 55 19.98 2.05 19.61
C MET A 55 20.36 3.34 20.35
N ILE A 56 21.58 3.43 20.80
CA ILE A 56 22.12 4.59 21.52
C ILE A 56 23.23 5.22 20.68
N GLY A 57 23.27 6.55 20.64
CA GLY A 57 24.30 7.29 19.93
C GLY A 57 23.87 8.73 19.62
N PRO A 58 24.78 9.60 19.16
CA PRO A 58 24.47 10.99 18.83
C PRO A 58 23.46 11.13 17.69
N THR A 59 22.95 12.34 17.51
CA THR A 59 22.04 12.64 16.39
C THR A 59 22.79 12.56 15.07
N GLY A 60 22.11 12.13 14.01
CA GLY A 60 22.69 12.09 12.65
C GLY A 60 23.47 10.82 12.30
N VAL A 61 23.73 9.90 13.24
CA VAL A 61 24.50 8.65 12.96
C VAL A 61 23.73 7.55 12.26
N GLY A 62 22.49 7.80 11.82
CA GLY A 62 21.72 6.84 11.02
C GLY A 62 20.80 5.90 11.78
N LYS A 63 20.57 6.08 13.09
CA LYS A 63 19.70 5.21 13.91
C LYS A 63 18.30 4.99 13.28
N THR A 64 17.62 6.07 12.94
CA THR A 64 16.29 6.02 12.33
C THR A 64 16.33 5.41 10.94
N GLU A 65 17.36 5.67 10.15
CA GLU A 65 17.50 5.13 8.81
C GLU A 65 17.74 3.62 8.83
N ILE A 66 18.56 3.13 9.76
CA ILE A 66 18.73 1.68 9.99
C ILE A 66 17.35 1.04 10.27
N SER A 67 16.56 1.62 11.17
CA SER A 67 15.24 1.09 11.55
C SER A 67 14.28 1.07 10.36
N ARG A 68 14.24 2.15 9.59
CA ARG A 68 13.37 2.27 8.39
C ARG A 68 13.76 1.25 7.33
N ARG A 69 15.05 1.08 7.03
CA ARG A 69 15.53 0.10 6.06
C ARG A 69 15.27 -1.33 6.51
N LEU A 70 15.44 -1.62 7.80
CA LEU A 70 15.09 -2.92 8.36
C LEU A 70 13.61 -3.25 8.19
N ALA A 71 12.73 -2.31 8.48
CA ALA A 71 11.29 -2.47 8.29
C ALA A 71 10.96 -2.76 6.81
N LYS A 72 11.56 -2.01 5.89
CA LYS A 72 11.39 -2.24 4.44
C LYS A 72 11.87 -3.63 4.01
N LEU A 73 13.05 -4.08 4.48
CA LEU A 73 13.56 -5.43 4.21
C LEU A 73 12.65 -6.52 4.80
N ALA A 74 12.06 -6.26 5.96
CA ALA A 74 11.12 -7.18 6.61
C ALA A 74 9.71 -7.13 5.99
N ARG A 75 9.43 -6.21 5.07
CA ARG A 75 8.07 -5.89 4.60
C ARG A 75 7.12 -5.67 5.77
N ALA A 76 7.56 -4.84 6.71
CA ALA A 76 6.79 -4.50 7.91
C ALA A 76 6.47 -3.00 7.92
N PRO A 77 5.30 -2.60 8.41
CA PRO A 77 4.94 -1.19 8.52
C PRO A 77 5.93 -0.47 9.46
N PHE A 78 6.19 0.79 9.16
CA PHE A 78 7.11 1.61 9.92
C PHE A 78 6.51 2.98 10.22
N ILE A 79 6.48 3.33 11.50
CA ILE A 79 6.19 4.69 11.96
C ILE A 79 7.31 5.19 12.86
N LYS A 80 7.54 6.49 12.82
CA LYS A 80 8.45 7.19 13.73
C LYS A 80 7.62 8.02 14.69
N VAL A 81 7.76 7.75 15.97
CA VAL A 81 7.10 8.50 17.04
C VAL A 81 8.12 9.16 17.96
N GLU A 82 7.76 10.31 18.51
CA GLU A 82 8.54 11.00 19.53
C GLU A 82 7.86 10.77 20.88
N ALA A 83 8.53 10.06 21.79
CA ALA A 83 7.96 9.68 23.08
C ALA A 83 7.47 10.88 23.91
N THR A 84 8.13 12.04 23.77
CA THR A 84 7.76 13.27 24.47
C THR A 84 6.41 13.87 24.06
N LYS A 85 5.84 13.42 22.94
CA LYS A 85 4.50 13.84 22.48
C LYS A 85 3.36 13.02 23.08
N PHE A 86 3.70 11.94 23.77
CA PHE A 86 2.75 11.04 24.40
C PHE A 86 2.87 11.20 25.90
N THR A 87 1.76 11.45 26.57
CA THR A 87 1.68 11.58 28.02
C THR A 87 0.82 10.47 28.61
N GLU A 88 1.12 10.13 29.87
CA GLU A 88 0.26 9.24 30.64
C GLU A 88 -1.14 9.85 30.82
N VAL A 89 -2.13 8.98 30.98
CA VAL A 89 -3.54 9.29 31.08
C VAL A 89 -3.82 10.48 32.00
N GLY A 90 -4.40 11.55 31.45
CA GLY A 90 -4.87 12.70 32.23
C GLY A 90 -4.15 14.04 31.96
N TYR A 91 -3.10 14.09 31.17
CA TYR A 91 -2.43 15.32 30.72
C TYR A 91 -2.60 15.57 29.23
N VAL A 92 -2.49 16.85 28.82
CA VAL A 92 -2.61 17.28 27.43
C VAL A 92 -1.52 16.65 26.56
N GLY A 93 -1.81 15.53 25.91
CA GLY A 93 -0.90 14.82 25.01
C GLY A 93 -1.67 13.84 24.14
N ARG A 94 -1.01 13.28 23.12
CA ARG A 94 -1.60 12.21 22.30
C ARG A 94 -1.67 10.92 23.11
N ASP A 95 -2.77 10.20 22.98
CA ASP A 95 -2.97 8.88 23.55
C ASP A 95 -1.95 7.89 22.96
N VAL A 96 -1.36 7.06 23.83
CA VAL A 96 -0.42 5.99 23.41
C VAL A 96 -1.08 5.00 22.44
N GLU A 97 -2.37 4.77 22.60
CA GLU A 97 -3.14 3.92 21.67
C GLU A 97 -3.14 4.44 20.23
N GLN A 98 -2.99 5.77 20.05
CA GLN A 98 -2.89 6.37 18.73
C GLN A 98 -1.68 5.83 17.94
N ILE A 99 -0.59 5.44 18.60
CA ILE A 99 0.58 4.81 17.97
C ILE A 99 0.18 3.52 17.26
N VAL A 100 -0.66 2.72 17.91
CA VAL A 100 -1.12 1.44 17.34
C VAL A 100 -2.05 1.69 16.15
N ARG A 101 -2.95 2.66 16.27
CA ARG A 101 -3.85 3.05 15.16
C ARG A 101 -3.06 3.53 13.96
N ASP A 102 -2.14 4.47 14.15
CA ASP A 102 -1.26 4.99 13.09
C ASP A 102 -0.44 3.86 12.43
N LEU A 103 0.01 2.88 13.21
CA LEU A 103 0.74 1.72 12.69
C LEU A 103 -0.15 0.80 11.85
N VAL A 104 -1.40 0.58 12.28
CA VAL A 104 -2.38 -0.20 11.52
C VAL A 104 -2.73 0.49 10.21
N ASP A 105 -2.94 1.81 10.22
CA ASP A 105 -3.22 2.59 9.01
C ASP A 105 -2.04 2.53 8.02
N ALA A 106 -0.81 2.65 8.52
CA ALA A 106 0.39 2.46 7.70
C ALA A 106 0.43 1.04 7.09
N ALA A 107 0.14 0.01 7.88
CA ALA A 107 0.11 -1.38 7.40
C ALA A 107 -0.96 -1.62 6.32
N ILE A 108 -2.13 -1.02 6.47
CA ILE A 108 -3.22 -1.11 5.49
C ILE A 108 -2.79 -0.45 4.18
N ASN A 109 -2.19 0.74 4.25
CA ASN A 109 -1.73 1.47 3.07
C ASN A 109 -0.61 0.71 2.33
N ASP A 110 0.40 0.22 3.04
CA ASP A 110 1.48 -0.60 2.48
C ASP A 110 0.91 -1.86 1.81
N THR A 111 -0.04 -2.53 2.45
CA THR A 111 -0.67 -3.73 1.90
C THR A 111 -1.46 -3.43 0.63
N ARG A 112 -2.20 -2.31 0.60
CA ARG A 112 -2.92 -1.87 -0.59
C ARG A 112 -1.99 -1.58 -1.76
N GLU A 113 -0.84 -0.97 -1.48
CA GLU A 113 0.17 -0.67 -2.50
C GLU A 113 0.76 -1.95 -3.09
N TYR A 114 1.15 -2.92 -2.25
CA TYR A 114 1.60 -4.23 -2.73
C TYR A 114 0.54 -4.96 -3.56
N MET A 115 -0.72 -4.97 -3.09
CA MET A 115 -1.81 -5.59 -3.84
C MET A 115 -2.06 -4.91 -5.20
N ARG A 116 -1.92 -3.58 -5.26
CA ARG A 116 -2.03 -2.83 -6.53
C ARG A 116 -0.92 -3.20 -7.50
N GLU A 117 0.31 -3.33 -7.02
CA GLU A 117 1.44 -3.77 -7.86
C GLU A 117 1.22 -5.18 -8.39
N ASP A 118 0.76 -6.12 -7.56
CA ASP A 118 0.50 -7.51 -7.95
C ASP A 118 -0.59 -7.64 -9.04
N VAL A 119 -1.60 -6.77 -9.00
CA VAL A 119 -2.69 -6.81 -9.99
C VAL A 119 -2.46 -5.91 -11.20
N LYS A 120 -1.45 -5.03 -11.18
CA LYS A 120 -1.21 -4.00 -12.21
C LYS A 120 -1.14 -4.60 -13.62
N ALA A 121 -0.40 -5.70 -13.80
CA ALA A 121 -0.26 -6.34 -15.11
C ALA A 121 -1.59 -6.92 -15.62
N LYS A 122 -2.41 -7.47 -14.71
CA LYS A 122 -3.75 -7.97 -15.06
C LYS A 122 -4.71 -6.83 -15.38
N ALA A 123 -4.66 -5.76 -14.59
CA ALA A 123 -5.47 -4.57 -14.79
C ALA A 123 -5.14 -3.89 -16.12
N GLN A 124 -3.86 -3.76 -16.43
CA GLN A 124 -3.41 -3.20 -17.72
C GLN A 124 -3.93 -4.02 -18.89
N LYS A 125 -3.78 -5.35 -18.83
CA LYS A 125 -4.31 -6.24 -19.89
C LYS A 125 -5.84 -6.10 -20.03
N ALA A 126 -6.56 -6.07 -18.92
CA ALA A 126 -8.02 -5.91 -18.95
C ALA A 126 -8.43 -4.54 -19.50
N ALA A 127 -7.67 -3.48 -19.20
CA ALA A 127 -7.90 -2.15 -19.76
C ALA A 127 -7.64 -2.13 -21.28
N GLU A 128 -6.52 -2.70 -21.72
CA GLU A 128 -6.22 -2.85 -23.16
C GLU A 128 -7.32 -3.61 -23.90
N ASP A 129 -7.79 -4.72 -23.34
CA ASP A 129 -8.86 -5.52 -23.95
C ASP A 129 -10.18 -4.71 -24.04
N ARG A 130 -10.54 -3.90 -23.02
CA ARG A 130 -11.73 -3.04 -23.06
C ARG A 130 -11.60 -1.93 -24.11
N VAL A 131 -10.43 -1.31 -24.22
CA VAL A 131 -10.14 -0.31 -25.27
C VAL A 131 -10.26 -0.94 -26.66
N LEU A 132 -9.71 -2.12 -26.84
CA LEU A 132 -9.82 -2.86 -28.11
C LEU A 132 -11.26 -3.22 -28.44
N ASP A 133 -12.08 -3.59 -27.46
CA ASP A 133 -13.51 -3.85 -27.65
C ASP A 133 -14.27 -2.59 -28.09
N ALA A 134 -13.90 -1.42 -27.53
CA ALA A 134 -14.50 -0.15 -27.93
C ALA A 134 -14.12 0.29 -29.35
N ILE A 135 -12.86 0.06 -29.76
CA ILE A 135 -12.37 0.49 -31.07
C ILE A 135 -12.74 -0.49 -32.20
N ALA A 136 -12.54 -1.78 -31.95
CA ALA A 136 -12.72 -2.84 -32.96
C ALA A 136 -14.11 -3.49 -32.95
N GLY A 137 -14.85 -3.30 -31.84
CA GLY A 137 -16.09 -4.03 -31.56
C GLY A 137 -15.84 -5.38 -30.86
N THR A 138 -16.82 -5.82 -30.07
CA THR A 138 -16.74 -7.07 -29.29
C THR A 138 -16.63 -8.32 -30.16
N ASP A 139 -17.18 -8.28 -31.37
CA ASP A 139 -17.20 -9.39 -32.32
C ASP A 139 -16.06 -9.35 -33.36
N ALA A 140 -15.07 -8.51 -33.16
CA ALA A 140 -13.96 -8.37 -34.09
C ALA A 140 -13.11 -9.65 -34.15
N ARG A 141 -12.65 -10.00 -35.34
CA ARG A 141 -11.75 -11.15 -35.58
C ARG A 141 -10.42 -10.94 -34.87
N ASP A 142 -9.79 -12.02 -34.40
CA ASP A 142 -8.51 -11.98 -33.68
C ASP A 142 -7.43 -11.22 -34.47
N SER A 143 -7.36 -11.37 -35.79
CA SER A 143 -6.42 -10.65 -36.64
C SER A 143 -6.63 -9.13 -36.61
N THR A 144 -7.89 -8.69 -36.55
CA THR A 144 -8.24 -7.25 -36.45
C THR A 144 -7.88 -6.72 -35.06
N ARG A 145 -8.18 -7.47 -34.01
CA ARG A 145 -7.80 -7.11 -32.63
C ARG A 145 -6.29 -7.00 -32.46
N GLU A 146 -5.52 -7.91 -33.04
CA GLU A 146 -4.05 -7.83 -33.01
C GLU A 146 -3.49 -6.61 -33.74
N MET A 147 -4.10 -6.25 -34.89
CA MET A 147 -3.72 -5.06 -35.63
C MET A 147 -3.96 -3.79 -34.80
N PHE A 148 -5.13 -3.66 -34.19
CA PHE A 148 -5.44 -2.51 -33.33
C PHE A 148 -4.60 -2.51 -32.05
N ARG A 149 -4.28 -3.67 -31.47
CA ARG A 149 -3.35 -3.76 -30.33
C ARG A 149 -1.96 -3.23 -30.69
N LYS A 150 -1.43 -3.55 -31.84
CA LYS A 150 -0.14 -3.01 -32.30
C LYS A 150 -0.19 -1.49 -32.47
N LYS A 151 -1.26 -0.95 -33.02
CA LYS A 151 -1.46 0.49 -33.17
C LYS A 151 -1.63 1.20 -31.83
N LEU A 152 -2.30 0.56 -30.86
CA LEU A 152 -2.43 1.08 -29.49
C LEU A 152 -1.06 1.15 -28.80
N ILE A 153 -0.23 0.11 -28.92
CA ILE A 153 1.10 0.06 -28.34
C ILE A 153 2.06 1.06 -29.06
N SER A 154 1.89 1.30 -30.36
CA SER A 154 2.71 2.26 -31.12
C SER A 154 2.31 3.73 -30.88
N GLY A 155 1.19 4.00 -30.17
CA GLY A 155 0.70 5.37 -29.95
C GLY A 155 -0.06 5.97 -31.15
N GLU A 156 -0.33 5.19 -32.20
CA GLU A 156 -1.07 5.68 -33.38
C GLU A 156 -2.55 6.02 -33.07
N LEU A 157 -3.05 5.53 -31.93
CA LEU A 157 -4.44 5.69 -31.52
C LEU A 157 -4.61 6.62 -30.31
N ASP A 158 -3.57 7.30 -29.87
CA ASP A 158 -3.59 8.13 -28.67
C ASP A 158 -4.59 9.30 -28.75
N GLU A 159 -4.84 9.81 -29.95
CA GLU A 159 -5.81 10.89 -30.20
C GLU A 159 -7.21 10.38 -30.61
N THR A 160 -7.45 9.07 -30.52
CA THR A 160 -8.75 8.49 -30.92
C THR A 160 -9.70 8.55 -29.75
N GLU A 161 -10.79 9.30 -29.88
CA GLU A 161 -11.86 9.34 -28.88
C GLU A 161 -12.61 8.01 -28.85
N ILE A 162 -12.83 7.48 -27.63
CA ILE A 162 -13.60 6.25 -27.40
C ILE A 162 -14.64 6.48 -26.31
N GLU A 163 -15.79 5.85 -26.47
CA GLU A 163 -16.83 5.81 -25.45
C GLU A 163 -16.75 4.51 -24.66
N LEU A 164 -16.66 4.59 -23.34
CA LEU A 164 -16.60 3.45 -22.44
C LEU A 164 -17.61 3.60 -21.30
N ASP A 165 -18.41 2.56 -21.09
CA ASP A 165 -19.26 2.47 -19.91
C ASP A 165 -18.40 2.15 -18.68
N VAL A 166 -18.27 3.11 -17.77
CA VAL A 166 -17.53 2.94 -16.52
C VAL A 166 -18.51 2.93 -15.35
N THR A 167 -18.49 1.85 -14.59
CA THR A 167 -19.24 1.80 -13.33
C THR A 167 -18.56 2.69 -12.31
N ASP A 168 -19.24 3.74 -11.86
CA ASP A 168 -18.76 4.60 -10.78
C ASP A 168 -18.80 3.82 -9.46
N THR A 169 -17.61 3.44 -8.98
CA THR A 169 -17.42 2.79 -7.68
C THR A 169 -17.10 3.79 -6.56
N SER A 170 -17.12 5.09 -6.86
CA SER A 170 -16.99 6.11 -5.85
C SER A 170 -18.22 6.05 -4.95
N ASN A 171 -18.05 5.56 -3.74
CA ASN A 171 -19.10 5.46 -2.75
C ASN A 171 -19.41 6.88 -2.24
N PRO A 172 -20.51 7.51 -2.61
CA PRO A 172 -20.81 8.88 -2.17
C PRO A 172 -21.02 8.99 -0.65
N MET A 173 -21.05 7.86 0.05
CA MET A 173 -21.24 7.79 1.50
C MET A 173 -19.95 7.91 2.32
N SER A 174 -18.77 7.85 1.69
CA SER A 174 -17.50 8.09 2.41
C SER A 174 -17.26 9.57 2.73
N MET A 175 -18.10 10.48 2.23
CA MET A 175 -18.02 11.92 2.52
C MET A 175 -18.71 12.33 3.84
N PHE A 176 -19.38 11.42 4.53
CA PHE A 176 -20.08 11.71 5.79
C PHE A 176 -19.44 11.03 7.01
N ASP A 177 -18.13 10.82 7.00
CA ASP A 177 -17.41 10.52 8.22
C ASP A 177 -17.28 11.81 9.05
N ILE A 178 -18.31 12.05 9.87
CA ILE A 178 -18.27 13.12 10.87
C ILE A 178 -17.38 12.63 12.01
N PRO A 179 -16.19 13.20 12.24
CA PRO A 179 -15.35 12.80 13.36
C PRO A 179 -16.01 13.25 14.66
N GLY A 180 -16.54 12.33 15.44
CA GLY A 180 -16.96 12.66 16.80
C GLY A 180 -18.17 11.97 17.40
N GLN A 181 -18.75 10.93 16.82
CA GLN A 181 -19.84 10.21 17.49
C GLN A 181 -19.61 8.69 17.51
N PRO A 182 -19.17 8.11 18.63
CA PRO A 182 -19.16 6.66 18.81
C PRO A 182 -20.59 6.20 19.16
N GLY A 183 -21.16 5.38 18.27
CA GLY A 183 -22.32 4.56 18.61
C GLY A 183 -23.64 4.95 17.96
N SER A 184 -23.79 4.70 16.67
CA SER A 184 -25.09 4.37 16.12
C SER A 184 -24.96 3.19 15.15
N GLN A 185 -25.00 1.98 15.75
CA GLN A 185 -25.39 0.79 15.01
C GLN A 185 -26.88 0.93 14.63
N MET A 186 -27.15 1.62 13.54
CA MET A 186 -28.44 1.54 12.89
C MET A 186 -28.27 0.73 11.61
N GLY A 187 -29.04 -0.34 11.53
CA GLY A 187 -28.93 -1.41 10.53
C GLY A 187 -28.67 -0.88 9.11
N MET A 188 -27.60 -1.37 8.53
CA MET A 188 -27.25 -1.22 7.12
C MET A 188 -28.30 -1.93 6.25
N MET A 189 -29.40 -1.26 5.98
CA MET A 189 -30.13 -1.51 4.74
C MET A 189 -29.34 -0.79 3.63
N ASN A 190 -28.85 -1.57 2.67
CA ASN A 190 -28.13 -1.09 1.50
C ASN A 190 -29.01 -0.15 0.66
N ILE A 191 -29.09 1.11 1.07
CA ILE A 191 -29.79 2.17 0.30
C ILE A 191 -29.06 2.42 -1.04
N GLY A 192 -27.76 2.11 -1.11
CA GLY A 192 -26.96 2.20 -2.34
C GLY A 192 -27.44 1.28 -3.46
N ASP A 193 -27.93 0.07 -3.14
CA ASP A 193 -28.47 -0.87 -4.13
C ASP A 193 -29.86 -0.47 -4.67
N ILE A 194 -30.60 0.35 -3.92
CA ILE A 194 -31.92 0.82 -4.33
C ILE A 194 -31.80 2.05 -5.25
N PHE A 195 -30.84 2.94 -4.98
CA PHE A 195 -30.61 4.14 -5.80
C PHE A 195 -29.72 3.89 -7.03
N GLY A 196 -28.77 2.96 -6.98
CA GLY A 196 -27.90 2.63 -8.10
C GLY A 196 -28.62 1.98 -9.29
N LYS A 197 -29.77 1.34 -9.04
CA LYS A 197 -30.62 0.77 -10.11
C LYS A 197 -31.62 1.74 -10.70
N ALA A 198 -31.85 2.90 -10.07
CA ALA A 198 -32.86 3.88 -10.50
C ALA A 198 -32.29 5.09 -11.25
N MET A 199 -30.98 5.34 -11.15
CA MET A 199 -30.31 6.42 -11.89
C MET A 199 -29.01 5.92 -12.50
N GLY A 200 -29.09 5.34 -13.68
CA GLY A 200 -27.94 5.17 -14.57
C GLY A 200 -27.43 6.54 -14.96
N CYS A 201 -26.44 7.03 -14.24
CA CYS A 201 -25.77 8.28 -14.58
C CYS A 201 -24.67 7.95 -15.61
N LEU A 202 -24.94 8.29 -16.86
CA LEU A 202 -23.95 8.35 -17.92
C LEU A 202 -23.06 9.56 -17.64
N LEU A 203 -21.86 9.32 -17.14
CA LEU A 203 -20.84 10.36 -17.06
C LEU A 203 -20.04 10.36 -18.37
N TYR A 204 -20.26 11.40 -19.16
CA TYR A 204 -19.37 11.78 -20.25
C TYR A 204 -18.07 12.33 -19.66
N THR A 205 -16.96 11.65 -19.85
CA THR A 205 -15.65 12.21 -19.60
C THR A 205 -14.97 12.46 -20.93
N SER A 206 -15.19 13.66 -21.47
CA SER A 206 -14.26 14.26 -22.42
C SER A 206 -13.19 14.96 -21.60
N ASP A 207 -11.93 14.73 -21.96
CA ASP A 207 -10.75 15.48 -21.52
C ASP A 207 -10.11 15.09 -20.17
N ALA A 208 -9.19 14.14 -20.23
CA ALA A 208 -8.24 13.88 -19.15
C ALA A 208 -6.78 14.22 -19.54
N ALA A 209 -6.57 15.02 -20.59
CA ALA A 209 -5.22 15.31 -21.10
C ALA A 209 -4.64 16.67 -20.69
N ASP A 210 -5.41 17.61 -20.11
CA ASP A 210 -4.98 19.00 -19.91
C ASP A 210 -4.58 19.40 -18.47
N GLU A 211 -4.53 18.49 -17.49
CA GLU A 211 -4.17 18.85 -16.09
C GLU A 211 -2.78 18.39 -15.62
N LEU A 212 -1.84 18.08 -16.52
CA LEU A 212 -0.46 17.71 -16.12
C LEU A 212 0.61 18.71 -16.56
N THR A 213 0.24 19.95 -16.93
CA THR A 213 1.22 21.02 -17.16
C THR A 213 0.75 22.34 -16.55
N SER A 214 0.91 22.47 -15.24
CA SER A 214 1.05 23.77 -14.55
C SER A 214 1.83 23.58 -13.27
#